data_c4d1e3fb9bf78329f4b23156e467b91e
#
_entry.id   c4d1e3fb9bf78329f4b23156e467b91e
#
_cell.length_a   1.000
_cell.length_b   1.000
_cell.length_c   1.000
_cell.angle_alpha   90.00
_cell.angle_beta   90.00
_cell.angle_gamma   90.00
#
_symmetry.space_group_name_H-M   'P 1'
#
loop_
_entity.id
_entity.type
_entity.pdbx_description
1 polymer ?
#
loop_
_entity_poly.entity_id
_entity_poly.type
_entity_poly.pdbx_seq_one_letter_code
_entity_poly.pdbx_strand_id
1 'polypeptide(L)'
;MRSSLSAAALLAALITPLAAQDHADNVAPGGGAVPSGWIVRADRGDAKNAKVASMGQGLHLTLGPAIILYRSDTQGSGPFHTLATFTQTKPSEHAEGYGLFVGGQGLDGAAQKYIYFLVRQDGSYLIKRRDGEKTSDVSKGWVQHAAVKKPDAKGSATNLLEVDNKRDPSKLAFLVNGQEVYGTDAKGMALDGIVGIRANHNLDLHVEGFGVHR
;
A
#
# COMPACT_ATOMS: atom_id res chain seq x y z
N MET A 1 37.86 61.07 -14.94
CA MET A 1 36.67 60.49 -14.35
C MET A 1 36.18 59.37 -15.28
N ARG A 2 36.40 58.11 -14.92
CA ARG A 2 35.94 56.95 -15.68
C ARG A 2 35.00 56.18 -14.78
N SER A 3 33.70 56.16 -15.13
CA SER A 3 32.66 55.43 -14.41
C SER A 3 32.62 53.99 -14.91
N SER A 4 32.85 53.05 -14.02
CA SER A 4 32.67 51.61 -14.29
C SER A 4 31.27 51.17 -13.94
N LEU A 5 30.47 50.76 -14.94
CA LEU A 5 29.21 50.11 -14.71
C LEU A 5 29.44 48.58 -14.48
N SER A 6 29.13 48.13 -13.29
CA SER A 6 29.08 46.68 -12.98
C SER A 6 27.72 46.17 -13.37
N ALA A 7 27.67 45.22 -14.32
CA ALA A 7 26.46 44.48 -14.68
C ALA A 7 26.35 43.26 -13.72
N ALA A 8 25.30 43.25 -12.90
CA ALA A 8 24.94 42.09 -12.11
C ALA A 8 24.10 41.12 -12.97
N ALA A 9 24.64 39.95 -13.26
CA ALA A 9 23.90 38.89 -13.95
C ALA A 9 23.04 38.14 -12.92
N LEU A 10 21.72 38.25 -13.05
CA LEU A 10 20.75 37.45 -12.28
C LEU A 10 20.68 36.06 -12.89
N LEU A 11 21.20 35.05 -12.19
CA LEU A 11 21.02 33.64 -12.54
C LEU A 11 19.62 33.19 -12.06
N ALA A 12 18.67 33.10 -12.96
CA ALA A 12 17.37 32.48 -12.68
C ALA A 12 17.53 30.96 -12.72
N ALA A 13 17.51 30.34 -11.54
CA ALA A 13 17.43 28.88 -11.43
C ALA A 13 16.04 28.40 -11.88
N LEU A 14 15.97 27.75 -13.03
CA LEU A 14 14.80 27.03 -13.50
C LEU A 14 14.59 25.81 -12.63
N ILE A 15 13.67 25.89 -11.68
CA ILE A 15 13.17 24.72 -10.93
C ILE A 15 12.22 24.00 -11.89
N THR A 16 12.72 22.99 -12.58
CA THR A 16 11.85 22.04 -13.29
C THR A 16 11.13 21.19 -12.24
N PRO A 17 9.79 21.11 -12.25
CA PRO A 17 9.09 20.18 -11.39
C PRO A 17 9.53 18.76 -11.79
N LEU A 18 9.99 17.99 -10.82
CA LEU A 18 10.26 16.56 -10.99
C LEU A 18 8.91 15.90 -11.32
N ALA A 19 8.65 15.65 -12.60
CA ALA A 19 7.50 14.89 -13.03
C ALA A 19 7.58 13.52 -12.35
N ALA A 20 6.57 13.18 -11.55
CA ALA A 20 6.40 11.82 -11.08
C ALA A 20 6.40 10.93 -12.33
N GLN A 21 7.39 10.04 -12.46
CA GLN A 21 7.43 9.08 -13.56
C GLN A 21 6.20 8.20 -13.41
N ASP A 22 5.22 8.39 -14.29
CA ASP A 22 4.08 7.52 -14.46
C ASP A 22 4.63 6.24 -15.10
N HIS A 23 4.96 5.24 -14.29
CA HIS A 23 5.33 3.93 -14.79
C HIS A 23 4.10 3.28 -15.41
N ALA A 24 4.20 2.88 -16.68
CA ALA A 24 3.11 2.25 -17.38
C ALA A 24 2.67 0.96 -16.67
N ASP A 25 1.36 0.80 -16.48
CA ASP A 25 0.79 -0.44 -15.94
C ASP A 25 0.94 -1.56 -16.98
N ASN A 26 1.53 -2.68 -16.58
CA ASN A 26 1.55 -3.88 -17.40
C ASN A 26 0.16 -4.50 -17.49
N VAL A 27 -0.17 -5.07 -18.62
CA VAL A 27 -1.39 -5.86 -18.78
C VAL A 27 -1.15 -7.25 -18.20
N ALA A 28 -1.91 -7.64 -17.17
CA ALA A 28 -1.83 -9.00 -16.65
C ALA A 28 -2.40 -9.99 -17.69
N PRO A 29 -1.63 -11.01 -18.11
CA PRO A 29 -2.12 -11.98 -19.08
C PRO A 29 -3.30 -12.78 -18.49
N GLY A 30 -4.45 -12.67 -19.14
CA GLY A 30 -5.66 -13.46 -18.83
C GLY A 30 -6.32 -13.08 -17.50
N GLY A 31 -7.26 -12.13 -17.53
CA GLY A 31 -8.18 -11.89 -16.43
C GLY A 31 -9.01 -13.14 -16.15
N GLY A 32 -8.97 -13.68 -14.93
CA GLY A 32 -9.91 -14.69 -14.43
C GLY A 32 -11.04 -14.04 -13.67
N ALA A 33 -12.13 -14.80 -13.42
CA ALA A 33 -13.16 -14.35 -12.50
C ALA A 33 -12.54 -14.15 -11.11
N VAL A 34 -12.80 -12.99 -10.51
CA VAL A 34 -12.39 -12.71 -9.12
C VAL A 34 -13.06 -13.73 -8.21
N PRO A 35 -12.34 -14.32 -7.24
CA PRO A 35 -12.93 -15.29 -6.32
C PRO A 35 -14.18 -14.75 -5.62
N SER A 36 -15.16 -15.62 -5.39
CA SER A 36 -16.45 -15.23 -4.82
C SER A 36 -16.30 -14.43 -3.52
N GLY A 37 -17.07 -13.36 -3.38
CA GLY A 37 -17.09 -12.47 -2.24
C GLY A 37 -15.98 -11.40 -2.25
N TRP A 38 -14.98 -11.49 -3.13
CA TRP A 38 -13.98 -10.47 -3.27
C TRP A 38 -14.37 -9.41 -4.29
N ILE A 39 -14.00 -8.16 -3.99
CA ILE A 39 -14.20 -6.99 -4.85
C ILE A 39 -12.83 -6.41 -5.15
N VAL A 40 -12.51 -6.21 -6.42
CA VAL A 40 -11.30 -5.56 -6.91
C VAL A 40 -11.65 -4.18 -7.42
N ARG A 41 -10.89 -3.19 -7.01
CA ARG A 41 -10.99 -1.84 -7.54
C ARG A 41 -9.60 -1.32 -7.90
N ALA A 42 -9.42 -0.92 -9.15
CA ALA A 42 -8.21 -0.24 -9.60
C ALA A 42 -8.22 1.24 -9.18
N ASP A 43 -7.06 1.79 -8.86
CA ASP A 43 -6.90 3.22 -8.59
C ASP A 43 -7.11 4.04 -9.85
N ARG A 44 -6.57 3.55 -10.96
CA ARG A 44 -6.68 4.10 -12.31
C ARG A 44 -6.82 2.94 -13.29
N GLY A 45 -7.36 3.22 -14.47
CA GLY A 45 -7.50 2.21 -15.52
C GLY A 45 -8.59 1.18 -15.24
N ASP A 46 -8.47 0.01 -15.86
CA ASP A 46 -9.47 -1.07 -15.78
C ASP A 46 -8.97 -2.18 -14.82
N ALA A 47 -9.82 -2.54 -13.86
CA ALA A 47 -9.57 -3.66 -12.94
C ALA A 47 -9.39 -5.01 -13.67
N LYS A 48 -9.82 -5.13 -14.93
CA LYS A 48 -9.58 -6.31 -15.78
C LYS A 48 -8.10 -6.57 -16.06
N ASN A 49 -7.24 -5.55 -15.91
CA ASN A 49 -5.80 -5.67 -16.04
C ASN A 49 -5.13 -6.20 -14.73
N ALA A 50 -5.92 -6.55 -13.73
CA ALA A 50 -5.49 -7.24 -12.52
C ALA A 50 -6.07 -8.65 -12.53
N LYS A 51 -5.22 -9.66 -12.40
CA LYS A 51 -5.66 -11.04 -12.21
C LYS A 51 -5.63 -11.37 -10.73
N VAL A 52 -6.78 -11.81 -10.20
CA VAL A 52 -6.93 -12.30 -8.83
C VAL A 52 -7.47 -13.71 -8.90
N ALA A 53 -6.72 -14.70 -8.42
CA ALA A 53 -7.11 -16.10 -8.45
C ALA A 53 -7.00 -16.73 -7.07
N SER A 54 -7.85 -17.69 -6.76
CA SER A 54 -7.64 -18.56 -5.59
C SER A 54 -6.43 -19.44 -5.81
N MET A 55 -5.57 -19.57 -4.80
CA MET A 55 -4.40 -20.43 -4.81
C MET A 55 -4.19 -21.04 -3.42
N GLY A 56 -4.39 -22.33 -3.29
CA GLY A 56 -4.42 -22.98 -1.98
C GLY A 56 -5.51 -22.40 -1.08
N GLN A 57 -5.15 -21.95 0.10
CA GLN A 57 -6.05 -21.27 1.04
C GLN A 57 -5.96 -19.71 0.92
N GLY A 58 -5.24 -19.22 -0.07
CA GLY A 58 -4.98 -17.81 -0.27
C GLY A 58 -5.38 -17.31 -1.65
N LEU A 59 -4.81 -16.19 -2.01
CA LEU A 59 -5.01 -15.51 -3.28
C LEU A 59 -3.67 -15.32 -3.99
N HIS A 60 -3.66 -15.49 -5.30
CA HIS A 60 -2.55 -15.05 -6.15
C HIS A 60 -2.96 -13.84 -6.98
N LEU A 61 -2.15 -12.80 -6.90
CA LEU A 61 -2.38 -11.51 -7.56
C LEU A 61 -1.30 -11.29 -8.60
N THR A 62 -1.70 -11.12 -9.87
CA THR A 62 -0.80 -10.61 -10.92
C THR A 62 -1.36 -9.27 -11.37
N LEU A 63 -0.64 -8.20 -11.07
CA LEU A 63 -1.15 -6.84 -11.17
C LEU A 63 -0.48 -6.06 -12.30
N GLY A 64 -1.30 -5.46 -13.17
CA GLY A 64 -0.93 -4.30 -13.96
C GLY A 64 -1.17 -3.03 -13.14
N PRO A 65 -2.44 -2.64 -12.90
CA PRO A 65 -2.76 -1.44 -12.12
C PRO A 65 -2.58 -1.64 -10.61
N ALA A 66 -2.45 -0.52 -9.89
CA ALA A 66 -2.61 -0.49 -8.45
C ALA A 66 -4.07 -0.74 -8.06
N ILE A 67 -4.29 -1.58 -7.04
CA ILE A 67 -5.63 -2.00 -6.61
C ILE A 67 -5.83 -1.91 -5.11
N ILE A 68 -7.10 -1.84 -4.71
CA ILE A 68 -7.58 -2.38 -3.45
C ILE A 68 -8.40 -3.64 -3.71
N LEU A 69 -8.28 -4.61 -2.79
CA LEU A 69 -8.99 -5.88 -2.83
C LEU A 69 -9.62 -6.13 -1.46
N TYR A 70 -10.92 -6.33 -1.41
CA TYR A 70 -11.65 -6.43 -0.14
C TYR A 70 -12.93 -7.26 -0.26
N ARG A 71 -13.50 -7.60 0.89
CA ARG A 71 -14.82 -8.21 1.02
C ARG A 71 -15.72 -7.27 1.81
N SER A 72 -16.99 -7.17 1.45
CA SER A 72 -17.94 -6.29 2.15
C SER A 72 -18.24 -6.73 3.58
N ASP A 73 -18.05 -8.02 3.89
CA ASP A 73 -18.25 -8.62 5.21
C ASP A 73 -17.02 -8.54 6.12
N THR A 74 -15.86 -8.11 5.62
CA THR A 74 -14.61 -8.00 6.40
C THR A 74 -14.45 -6.59 6.93
N GLN A 75 -14.86 -6.37 8.18
CA GLN A 75 -14.87 -5.05 8.80
C GLN A 75 -14.07 -5.03 10.11
N GLY A 76 -13.30 -3.97 10.31
CA GLY A 76 -12.78 -3.56 11.61
C GLY A 76 -13.82 -2.67 12.30
N SER A 77 -14.03 -2.89 13.58
CA SER A 77 -14.87 -2.01 14.41
C SER A 77 -14.47 -2.15 15.89
N GLY A 78 -14.34 -1.02 16.58
CA GLY A 78 -13.77 -0.99 17.92
C GLY A 78 -12.33 -1.52 17.94
N PRO A 79 -11.85 -2.16 19.02
CA PRO A 79 -10.55 -2.80 19.07
C PRO A 79 -10.50 -4.05 18.17
N PHE A 80 -9.55 -4.11 17.25
CA PHE A 80 -9.33 -5.26 16.37
C PHE A 80 -7.87 -5.45 16.01
N HIS A 81 -7.55 -6.64 15.52
CA HIS A 81 -6.27 -7.00 14.95
C HIS A 81 -6.50 -7.58 13.55
N THR A 82 -5.84 -7.07 12.55
CA THR A 82 -5.88 -7.61 11.19
C THR A 82 -4.49 -7.97 10.71
N LEU A 83 -4.40 -9.03 9.92
CA LEU A 83 -3.13 -9.54 9.42
C LEU A 83 -3.28 -10.22 8.06
N ALA A 84 -2.17 -10.32 7.34
CA ALA A 84 -1.99 -11.20 6.20
C ALA A 84 -0.51 -11.46 5.94
N THR A 85 -0.19 -12.64 5.44
CA THR A 85 1.14 -12.98 4.93
C THR A 85 1.18 -12.70 3.44
N PHE A 86 2.13 -11.88 3.03
CA PHE A 86 2.38 -11.53 1.63
C PHE A 86 3.70 -12.15 1.17
N THR A 87 3.67 -12.87 0.08
CA THR A 87 4.88 -13.32 -0.62
C THR A 87 4.95 -12.62 -1.98
N GLN A 88 5.87 -11.67 -2.13
CA GLN A 88 6.23 -11.19 -3.44
C GLN A 88 7.02 -12.29 -4.13
N THR A 89 6.51 -12.84 -5.24
CA THR A 89 7.04 -14.06 -5.86
C THR A 89 8.23 -13.79 -6.78
N LYS A 90 8.34 -12.55 -7.25
CA LYS A 90 9.46 -12.04 -8.06
C LYS A 90 9.65 -10.54 -7.83
N PRO A 91 10.86 -10.01 -7.99
CA PRO A 91 11.09 -8.58 -7.92
C PRO A 91 10.30 -7.85 -9.02
N SER A 92 9.75 -6.70 -8.69
CA SER A 92 9.26 -5.73 -9.66
C SER A 92 10.43 -4.87 -10.16
N GLU A 93 10.30 -4.32 -11.38
CA GLU A 93 11.31 -3.44 -11.99
C GLU A 93 11.59 -2.22 -11.09
N HIS A 94 10.52 -1.67 -10.51
CA HIS A 94 10.60 -0.63 -9.50
C HIS A 94 10.09 -1.16 -8.16
N ALA A 95 10.57 -0.58 -7.06
CA ALA A 95 10.15 -0.99 -5.73
C ALA A 95 8.70 -0.56 -5.48
N GLU A 96 7.77 -1.49 -5.62
CA GLU A 96 6.34 -1.28 -5.48
C GLU A 96 5.81 -1.78 -4.13
N GLY A 97 4.81 -1.06 -3.57
CA GLY A 97 4.28 -1.33 -2.24
C GLY A 97 3.08 -2.27 -2.25
N TYR A 98 3.01 -3.14 -1.24
CA TYR A 98 1.88 -4.02 -0.98
C TYR A 98 1.63 -4.19 0.52
N GLY A 99 0.39 -4.45 0.90
CA GLY A 99 0.02 -4.66 2.30
C GLY A 99 -1.46 -4.53 2.58
N LEU A 100 -1.79 -3.95 3.73
CA LEU A 100 -3.13 -3.88 4.29
C LEU A 100 -3.70 -2.46 4.22
N PHE A 101 -5.03 -2.36 4.19
CA PHE A 101 -5.72 -1.13 4.54
C PHE A 101 -6.81 -1.38 5.59
N VAL A 102 -7.11 -0.37 6.40
CA VAL A 102 -8.13 -0.37 7.45
C VAL A 102 -9.00 0.89 7.38
N GLY A 103 -10.20 0.83 7.97
CA GLY A 103 -11.11 1.97 8.03
C GLY A 103 -11.70 2.36 6.67
N GLY A 104 -11.89 1.37 5.78
CA GLY A 104 -12.38 1.60 4.42
C GLY A 104 -13.82 2.07 4.38
N GLN A 105 -14.07 3.22 3.76
CA GLN A 105 -15.38 3.82 3.55
C GLN A 105 -15.49 4.34 2.12
N GLY A 106 -16.68 4.24 1.50
CA GLY A 106 -16.95 4.73 0.15
C GLY A 106 -16.02 4.14 -0.90
N LEU A 107 -15.63 2.86 -0.73
CA LEU A 107 -14.57 2.22 -1.54
C LEU A 107 -14.94 2.02 -3.00
N ASP A 108 -16.22 2.08 -3.34
CA ASP A 108 -16.77 1.98 -4.70
C ASP A 108 -16.75 3.30 -5.49
N GLY A 109 -16.52 4.43 -4.80
CA GLY A 109 -16.62 5.77 -5.36
C GLY A 109 -15.35 6.61 -5.26
N ALA A 110 -15.44 7.84 -5.77
CA ALA A 110 -14.36 8.82 -5.69
C ALA A 110 -14.09 9.33 -4.25
N ALA A 111 -15.08 9.18 -3.35
CA ALA A 111 -15.00 9.62 -1.96
C ALA A 111 -14.36 8.57 -1.02
N GLN A 112 -13.67 7.59 -1.57
CA GLN A 112 -13.01 6.53 -0.80
C GLN A 112 -12.08 7.06 0.29
N LYS A 113 -12.16 6.46 1.50
CA LYS A 113 -11.29 6.80 2.62
C LYS A 113 -10.76 5.54 3.27
N TYR A 114 -9.48 5.51 3.61
CA TYR A 114 -8.84 4.43 4.36
C TYR A 114 -7.42 4.83 4.80
N ILE A 115 -6.90 4.10 5.79
CA ILE A 115 -5.48 4.13 6.16
C ILE A 115 -4.85 2.88 5.57
N TYR A 116 -3.68 3.00 4.94
CA TYR A 116 -2.98 1.85 4.38
C TYR A 116 -1.54 1.76 4.85
N PHE A 117 -1.11 0.53 5.04
CA PHE A 117 0.21 0.12 5.49
C PHE A 117 0.83 -0.80 4.46
N LEU A 118 1.95 -0.39 3.89
CA LEU A 118 2.64 -1.10 2.82
C LEU A 118 4.09 -1.39 3.21
N VAL A 119 4.60 -2.50 2.66
CA VAL A 119 6.03 -2.78 2.56
C VAL A 119 6.41 -2.93 1.09
N ARG A 120 7.71 -2.86 0.79
CA ARG A 120 8.24 -3.06 -0.56
C ARG A 120 9.60 -3.75 -0.55
N GLN A 121 10.02 -4.23 -1.73
CA GLN A 121 11.21 -5.09 -1.91
C GLN A 121 12.54 -4.47 -1.47
N ASP A 122 12.64 -3.16 -1.33
CA ASP A 122 13.86 -2.49 -0.84
C ASP A 122 14.03 -2.53 0.68
N GLY A 123 13.07 -3.12 1.42
CA GLY A 123 13.11 -3.25 2.87
C GLY A 123 12.50 -2.08 3.62
N SER A 124 11.67 -1.26 2.96
CA SER A 124 10.98 -0.13 3.59
C SER A 124 9.49 -0.37 3.78
N TYR A 125 8.91 0.40 4.70
CA TYR A 125 7.47 0.49 4.92
C TYR A 125 6.96 1.91 4.71
N LEU A 126 5.65 2.04 4.49
CA LEU A 126 4.93 3.29 4.30
C LEU A 126 3.55 3.19 4.95
N ILE A 127 3.15 4.25 5.66
CA ILE A 127 1.78 4.37 6.16
C ILE A 127 1.21 5.70 5.69
N LYS A 128 0.06 5.65 5.02
CA LYS A 128 -0.64 6.85 4.53
C LYS A 128 -2.13 6.77 4.81
N ARG A 129 -2.76 7.93 4.81
CA ARG A 129 -4.21 8.08 4.77
C ARG A 129 -4.63 8.50 3.38
N ARG A 130 -5.68 7.88 2.87
CA ARG A 130 -6.38 8.30 1.66
C ARG A 130 -7.71 8.97 2.01
N ASP A 131 -8.02 10.08 1.34
CA ASP A 131 -9.29 10.79 1.40
C ASP A 131 -9.64 11.27 -0.01
N GLY A 132 -10.49 10.51 -0.69
CA GLY A 132 -10.77 10.68 -2.10
C GLY A 132 -9.50 10.48 -2.95
N GLU A 133 -9.15 11.47 -3.74
CA GLU A 133 -7.93 11.46 -4.57
C GLU A 133 -6.67 11.87 -3.79
N LYS A 134 -6.84 12.50 -2.62
CA LYS A 134 -5.72 13.00 -1.81
C LYS A 134 -5.15 11.90 -0.92
N THR A 135 -3.83 11.94 -0.76
CA THR A 135 -3.13 11.13 0.25
C THR A 135 -2.29 12.02 1.16
N SER A 136 -2.19 11.63 2.42
CA SER A 136 -1.31 12.27 3.40
C SER A 136 -0.50 11.23 4.15
N ASP A 137 0.73 11.59 4.51
CA ASP A 137 1.62 10.70 5.23
C ASP A 137 1.20 10.55 6.69
N VAL A 138 1.24 9.32 7.19
CA VAL A 138 1.18 8.99 8.62
C VAL A 138 2.61 8.66 9.09
N SER A 139 3.35 7.84 8.35
CA SER A 139 4.81 7.72 8.49
C SER A 139 5.50 8.87 7.73
N LYS A 140 6.82 9.05 7.95
CA LYS A 140 7.61 10.07 7.23
C LYS A 140 8.03 9.55 5.84
N GLY A 141 7.06 9.33 4.93
CA GLY A 141 7.33 8.69 3.64
C GLY A 141 7.75 7.22 3.82
N TRP A 142 8.52 6.70 2.87
CA TRP A 142 9.11 5.36 2.95
C TRP A 142 10.25 5.32 3.98
N VAL A 143 10.15 4.40 4.94
CA VAL A 143 11.11 4.25 6.04
C VAL A 143 11.73 2.86 5.99
N GLN A 144 13.06 2.76 5.96
CA GLN A 144 13.79 1.49 6.03
C GLN A 144 13.64 0.87 7.42
N HIS A 145 13.36 -0.44 7.47
CA HIS A 145 13.29 -1.16 8.73
C HIS A 145 13.75 -2.61 8.58
N ALA A 146 14.55 -3.09 9.54
CA ALA A 146 15.14 -4.43 9.49
C ALA A 146 14.12 -5.59 9.53
N ALA A 147 12.92 -5.34 10.06
CA ALA A 147 11.84 -6.34 10.06
C ALA A 147 11.28 -6.61 8.66
N VAL A 148 11.41 -5.67 7.70
CA VAL A 148 10.94 -5.86 6.32
C VAL A 148 11.94 -6.69 5.55
N LYS A 149 11.57 -7.93 5.23
CA LYS A 149 12.43 -8.84 4.46
C LYS A 149 12.49 -8.40 3.00
N LYS A 150 13.71 -8.37 2.48
CA LYS A 150 14.02 -8.14 1.06
C LYS A 150 13.99 -9.46 0.29
N PRO A 151 13.89 -9.42 -1.06
CA PRO A 151 13.97 -10.61 -1.88
C PRO A 151 15.26 -11.41 -1.61
N ASP A 152 15.09 -12.72 -1.52
CA ASP A 152 16.17 -13.69 -1.41
C ASP A 152 16.90 -13.89 -2.74
N ALA A 153 17.83 -14.84 -2.80
CA ALA A 153 18.57 -15.18 -4.02
C ALA A 153 17.68 -15.70 -5.16
N LYS A 154 16.44 -16.13 -4.87
CA LYS A 154 15.43 -16.54 -5.85
C LYS A 154 14.51 -15.39 -6.27
N GLY A 155 14.69 -14.22 -5.69
CA GLY A 155 13.89 -13.04 -5.97
C GLY A 155 12.56 -12.97 -5.20
N SER A 156 12.36 -13.82 -4.18
CA SER A 156 11.12 -13.87 -3.41
C SER A 156 11.28 -13.25 -2.01
N ALA A 157 10.25 -12.56 -1.53
CA ALA A 157 10.21 -12.00 -0.19
C ALA A 157 8.85 -12.28 0.47
N THR A 158 8.87 -12.88 1.67
CA THR A 158 7.66 -13.13 2.47
C THR A 158 7.65 -12.27 3.71
N ASN A 159 6.59 -11.48 3.88
CA ASN A 159 6.36 -10.63 5.04
C ASN A 159 4.95 -10.85 5.61
N LEU A 160 4.85 -11.07 6.92
CA LEU A 160 3.61 -10.97 7.68
C LEU A 160 3.40 -9.50 8.04
N LEU A 161 2.28 -8.91 7.63
CA LEU A 161 1.87 -7.56 8.00
C LEU A 161 0.69 -7.61 8.95
N GLU A 162 0.73 -6.74 9.97
CA GLU A 162 -0.30 -6.66 10.99
C GLU A 162 -0.63 -5.20 11.30
N VAL A 163 -1.91 -4.93 11.55
CA VAL A 163 -2.40 -3.66 12.11
C VAL A 163 -3.21 -4.00 13.35
N ASP A 164 -2.83 -3.46 14.49
CA ASP A 164 -3.34 -3.85 15.79
C ASP A 164 -3.67 -2.63 16.66
N ASN A 165 -4.93 -2.51 17.06
CA ASN A 165 -5.37 -1.66 18.17
C ASN A 165 -6.13 -2.46 19.23
N LYS A 166 -6.07 -3.81 19.18
CA LYS A 166 -6.73 -4.69 20.12
C LYS A 166 -5.95 -4.82 21.42
N ARG A 167 -4.62 -4.86 21.34
CA ARG A 167 -3.74 -4.95 22.54
C ARG A 167 -3.82 -3.71 23.40
N ASP A 168 -3.88 -2.53 22.78
CA ASP A 168 -4.04 -1.24 23.44
C ASP A 168 -4.95 -0.36 22.58
N PRO A 169 -6.25 -0.22 22.94
CA PRO A 169 -7.20 0.56 22.14
C PRO A 169 -6.86 2.05 22.03
N SER A 170 -5.97 2.57 22.84
CA SER A 170 -5.48 3.95 22.73
C SER A 170 -4.43 4.13 21.63
N LYS A 171 -3.85 3.02 21.13
CA LYS A 171 -2.78 3.01 20.15
C LYS A 171 -3.17 2.26 18.90
N LEU A 172 -2.54 2.64 17.78
CA LEU A 172 -2.56 1.90 16.54
C LEU A 172 -1.13 1.48 16.22
N ALA A 173 -0.88 0.18 16.28
CA ALA A 173 0.42 -0.42 16.00
C ALA A 173 0.42 -1.05 14.61
N PHE A 174 1.54 -0.89 13.90
CA PHE A 174 1.83 -1.49 12.60
C PHE A 174 3.03 -2.41 12.75
N LEU A 175 2.87 -3.69 12.44
CA LEU A 175 3.91 -4.68 12.66
C LEU A 175 4.29 -5.36 11.33
N VAL A 176 5.56 -5.70 11.23
CA VAL A 176 6.09 -6.57 10.17
C VAL A 176 6.83 -7.73 10.82
N ASN A 177 6.45 -8.96 10.46
CA ASN A 177 7.07 -10.18 10.98
C ASN A 177 7.12 -10.21 12.52
N GLY A 178 6.03 -9.72 13.17
CA GLY A 178 5.89 -9.69 14.62
C GLY A 178 6.64 -8.54 15.32
N GLN A 179 7.35 -7.66 14.59
CA GLN A 179 8.01 -6.48 15.14
C GLN A 179 7.20 -5.22 14.84
N GLU A 180 6.92 -4.40 15.85
CA GLU A 180 6.32 -3.10 15.65
C GLU A 180 7.31 -2.19 14.91
N VAL A 181 6.91 -1.72 13.70
CA VAL A 181 7.69 -0.80 12.87
C VAL A 181 7.23 0.64 13.03
N TYR A 182 5.99 0.82 13.46
CA TYR A 182 5.41 2.13 13.72
C TYR A 182 4.25 2.03 14.70
N GLY A 183 4.18 2.96 15.65
CA GLY A 183 3.07 3.12 16.57
C GLY A 183 2.61 4.57 16.64
N THR A 184 1.30 4.80 16.76
CA THR A 184 0.71 6.12 16.90
C THR A 184 -0.50 6.07 17.80
N ASP A 185 -0.97 7.24 18.26
CA ASP A 185 -2.24 7.38 18.97
C ASP A 185 -3.40 7.00 18.04
N ALA A 186 -4.32 6.16 18.49
CA ALA A 186 -5.51 5.77 17.75
C ALA A 186 -6.57 6.87 17.72
N LYS A 187 -6.47 7.88 18.62
CA LYS A 187 -7.42 8.98 18.70
C LYS A 187 -7.44 9.79 17.40
N GLY A 188 -8.63 9.92 16.81
CA GLY A 188 -8.82 10.64 15.55
C GLY A 188 -8.45 9.85 14.31
N MET A 189 -8.05 8.58 14.46
CA MET A 189 -7.94 7.66 13.35
C MET A 189 -9.31 7.05 13.02
N ALA A 190 -9.74 7.14 11.76
CA ALA A 190 -10.97 6.49 11.29
C ALA A 190 -10.66 5.00 11.02
N LEU A 191 -10.78 4.16 12.04
CA LEU A 191 -10.45 2.73 11.97
C LEU A 191 -11.65 1.85 11.65
N ASP A 192 -12.87 2.31 12.00
CA ASP A 192 -14.09 1.57 11.70
C ASP A 192 -14.40 1.56 10.22
N GLY A 193 -14.65 0.39 9.66
CA GLY A 193 -14.96 0.20 8.25
C GLY A 193 -14.35 -1.05 7.65
N ILE A 194 -14.36 -1.13 6.34
CA ILE A 194 -13.81 -2.27 5.60
C ILE A 194 -12.29 -2.37 5.82
N VAL A 195 -11.84 -3.61 6.01
CA VAL A 195 -10.43 -3.98 6.02
C VAL A 195 -10.14 -4.77 4.75
N GLY A 196 -8.96 -4.56 4.17
CA GLY A 196 -8.59 -5.26 2.94
C GLY A 196 -7.11 -5.16 2.60
N ILE A 197 -6.82 -5.56 1.37
CA ILE A 197 -5.49 -5.60 0.80
C ILE A 197 -5.31 -4.38 -0.12
N ARG A 198 -4.15 -3.73 -0.01
CA ARG A 198 -3.71 -2.69 -0.93
C ARG A 198 -2.43 -3.15 -1.62
N ALA A 199 -2.39 -3.09 -2.95
CA ALA A 199 -1.18 -3.38 -3.71
C ALA A 199 -1.02 -2.36 -4.84
N ASN A 200 0.22 -1.91 -5.03
CA ASN A 200 0.58 -1.02 -6.11
C ASN A 200 0.70 -1.81 -7.43
N HIS A 201 1.10 -1.12 -8.48
CA HIS A 201 1.15 -1.64 -9.84
C HIS A 201 2.32 -2.63 -10.07
N ASN A 202 2.20 -3.44 -11.15
CA ASN A 202 3.27 -4.32 -11.65
C ASN A 202 3.82 -5.30 -10.60
N LEU A 203 2.96 -5.82 -9.74
CA LEU A 203 3.31 -6.79 -8.69
C LEU A 203 2.80 -8.19 -8.99
N ASP A 204 3.55 -9.18 -8.51
CA ASP A 204 3.17 -10.59 -8.48
C ASP A 204 3.26 -11.07 -7.04
N LEU A 205 2.10 -11.36 -6.43
CA LEU A 205 1.96 -11.60 -4.99
C LEU A 205 1.16 -12.86 -4.71
N HIS A 206 1.57 -13.59 -3.70
CA HIS A 206 0.73 -14.58 -3.03
C HIS A 206 0.33 -14.04 -1.66
N VAL A 207 -0.96 -14.13 -1.29
CA VAL A 207 -1.50 -13.60 -0.04
C VAL A 207 -2.24 -14.70 0.70
N GLU A 208 -1.85 -14.96 1.94
CA GLU A 208 -2.42 -16.01 2.80
C GLU A 208 -2.82 -15.45 4.16
N GLY A 209 -3.76 -16.13 4.82
CA GLY A 209 -4.13 -15.86 6.20
C GLY A 209 -4.74 -14.48 6.44
N PHE A 210 -5.29 -13.83 5.40
CA PHE A 210 -5.98 -12.56 5.58
C PHE A 210 -7.19 -12.72 6.50
N GLY A 211 -7.23 -11.93 7.56
CA GLY A 211 -8.32 -11.97 8.54
C GLY A 211 -8.38 -10.76 9.45
N VAL A 212 -9.53 -10.62 10.13
CA VAL A 212 -9.79 -9.61 11.18
C VAL A 212 -10.23 -10.33 12.45
N HIS A 213 -9.57 -10.06 13.56
CA HIS A 213 -9.81 -10.65 14.88
C HIS A 213 -10.24 -9.56 15.86
N ARG A 214 -11.43 -9.73 16.43
CA ARG A 214 -12.00 -8.84 17.46
C ARG A 214 -11.76 -9.38 18.86
#